data_ebcf88eceed4700332f187ec89bed0a1
#
_entry.id   ebcf88eceed4700332f187ec89bed0a1
#
_cell.length_a   1.000
_cell.length_b   1.000
_cell.length_c   1.000
_cell.angle_alpha   90.00
_cell.angle_beta   90.00
_cell.angle_gamma   90.00
#
_symmetry.space_group_name_H-M   'P 1'
#
loop_
_entity.id
_entity.type
_entity.pdbx_description
1 polymer ?
#
loop_
_entity_poly.entity_id
_entity_poly.type
_entity_poly.pdbx_seq_one_letter_code
_entity_poly.pdbx_strand_id
1 'polypeptide(L)'
;SRRLTVSPHDKSFSFIHLQGMHAPFTIDEQAQRIPANQGTVMGQAEGSFRIAIEYLDQLKELGLYESSTIIITGDHGARANDHQAPRGPITSGLFIKPKGKAGTALTTNNAPVSDSNFQASIFKAAGLPYSDLGQAYSDVPVDSQAPRYLYHLLVESNEGPERMLIYEIGQNARDFSMWKVQEELLVTYSKRQ
;
A
#
# COMPACT_ATOMS: atom_id res chain seq x y z
N SER A 1 -2.36 22.15 -11.40
CA SER A 1 -3.17 21.02 -10.94
C SER A 1 -4.66 21.36 -11.02
N ARG A 2 -5.52 20.41 -11.40
CA ARG A 2 -6.97 20.60 -11.30
C ARG A 2 -7.35 20.71 -9.82
N ARG A 3 -8.07 21.73 -9.43
CA ARG A 3 -8.63 21.82 -8.07
C ARG A 3 -9.77 20.83 -7.91
N LEU A 4 -9.88 20.27 -6.72
CA LEU A 4 -11.01 19.43 -6.34
C LEU A 4 -12.30 20.26 -6.31
N THR A 5 -13.41 19.62 -6.63
CA THR A 5 -14.75 20.20 -6.51
C THR A 5 -15.64 19.27 -5.70
N VAL A 6 -16.58 19.84 -4.97
CA VAL A 6 -17.55 19.06 -4.21
C VAL A 6 -18.59 18.47 -5.17
N SER A 7 -18.78 17.15 -5.11
CA SER A 7 -19.87 16.48 -5.80
C SER A 7 -21.18 16.69 -5.04
N PRO A 8 -22.31 16.80 -5.72
CA PRO A 8 -23.62 16.88 -5.07
C PRO A 8 -24.06 15.55 -4.41
N HIS A 9 -23.27 14.50 -4.52
CA HIS A 9 -23.57 13.19 -3.92
C HIS A 9 -23.15 13.15 -2.46
N ASP A 10 -23.99 12.58 -1.60
CA ASP A 10 -23.77 12.48 -0.16
C ASP A 10 -22.58 11.59 0.23
N LYS A 11 -22.21 10.64 -0.63
CA LYS A 11 -21.07 9.72 -0.44
C LYS A 11 -20.32 9.53 -1.75
N SER A 12 -19.00 9.55 -1.67
CA SER A 12 -18.14 9.26 -2.80
C SER A 12 -16.97 8.40 -2.36
N PHE A 13 -16.48 7.54 -3.25
CA PHE A 13 -15.21 6.85 -3.14
C PHE A 13 -14.28 7.37 -4.23
N SER A 14 -13.08 7.77 -3.84
CA SER A 14 -12.05 8.20 -4.78
C SER A 14 -10.83 7.31 -4.62
N PHE A 15 -10.38 6.72 -5.71
CA PHE A 15 -9.13 5.99 -5.78
C PHE A 15 -8.14 6.80 -6.62
N ILE A 16 -6.98 7.11 -6.02
CA ILE A 16 -5.92 7.89 -6.67
C ILE A 16 -4.66 7.04 -6.68
N HIS A 17 -4.18 6.74 -7.87
CA HIS A 17 -2.92 6.03 -8.06
C HIS A 17 -1.85 7.02 -8.48
N LEU A 18 -0.78 7.12 -7.67
CA LEU A 18 0.43 7.86 -7.99
C LEU A 18 1.50 6.86 -8.42
N GLN A 19 2.40 7.28 -9.32
CA GLN A 19 3.55 6.44 -9.71
C GLN A 19 4.46 6.12 -8.52
N GLY A 20 4.37 6.90 -7.44
CA GLY A 20 5.16 6.70 -6.25
C GLY A 20 6.67 6.75 -6.54
N MET A 21 7.42 5.86 -5.91
CA MET A 21 8.88 5.76 -6.06
C MET A 21 9.33 4.86 -7.23
N HIS A 22 8.44 4.62 -8.21
CA HIS A 22 8.76 3.77 -9.36
C HIS A 22 9.53 4.54 -10.44
N ALA A 23 10.55 3.92 -11.02
CA ALA A 23 11.25 4.47 -12.19
C ALA A 23 10.33 4.47 -13.44
N PRO A 24 10.53 5.41 -14.40
CA PRO A 24 11.49 6.50 -14.39
C PRO A 24 11.11 7.61 -13.40
N PHE A 25 12.10 8.23 -12.76
CA PHE A 25 11.90 9.32 -11.80
C PHE A 25 11.71 10.61 -12.57
N THR A 26 10.50 11.15 -12.58
CA THR A 26 10.08 12.25 -13.46
C THR A 26 9.61 13.49 -12.73
N ILE A 27 9.65 13.48 -11.40
CA ILE A 27 9.39 14.65 -10.55
C ILE A 27 10.49 14.82 -9.51
N ASP A 28 10.70 16.06 -9.09
CA ASP A 28 11.59 16.43 -8.00
C ASP A 28 10.85 16.50 -6.66
N GLU A 29 11.54 16.90 -5.62
CA GLU A 29 11.03 17.04 -4.25
C GLU A 29 9.97 18.16 -4.12
N GLN A 30 9.88 19.08 -5.07
CA GLN A 30 8.82 20.09 -5.16
C GLN A 30 7.62 19.62 -6.00
N ALA A 31 7.60 18.35 -6.43
CA ALA A 31 6.62 17.79 -7.35
C ALA A 31 6.60 18.46 -8.74
N GLN A 32 7.71 19.08 -9.14
CA GLN A 32 7.86 19.66 -10.46
C GLN A 32 8.36 18.60 -11.44
N ARG A 33 7.86 18.64 -12.67
CA ARG A 33 8.27 17.70 -13.70
C ARG A 33 9.72 17.95 -14.11
N ILE A 34 10.52 16.91 -14.13
CA ILE A 34 11.91 16.93 -14.55
C ILE A 34 12.19 15.83 -15.59
N PRO A 35 13.26 15.95 -16.40
CA PRO A 35 13.72 14.85 -17.26
C PRO A 35 14.06 13.60 -16.42
N ALA A 36 13.70 12.42 -16.91
CA ALA A 36 13.87 11.15 -16.18
C ALA A 36 15.33 10.83 -15.80
N ASN A 37 16.30 11.34 -16.56
CA ASN A 37 17.73 11.16 -16.28
C ASN A 37 18.27 12.11 -15.17
N GLN A 38 17.45 13.01 -14.65
CA GLN A 38 17.77 13.94 -13.55
C GLN A 38 17.06 13.59 -12.25
N GLY A 39 16.11 12.67 -12.30
CA GLY A 39 15.34 12.26 -11.15
C GLY A 39 16.11 11.32 -10.22
N THR A 40 15.75 11.37 -8.95
CA THR A 40 16.24 10.46 -7.90
C THR A 40 15.07 9.76 -7.22
N VAL A 41 15.32 8.61 -6.60
CA VAL A 41 14.32 7.90 -5.78
C VAL A 41 13.76 8.81 -4.68
N MET A 42 14.65 9.54 -3.99
CA MET A 42 14.23 10.42 -2.88
C MET A 42 13.42 11.62 -3.37
N GLY A 43 13.87 12.29 -4.44
CA GLY A 43 13.12 13.41 -5.03
C GLY A 43 11.73 12.97 -5.49
N GLN A 44 11.63 11.81 -6.15
CA GLN A 44 10.36 11.24 -6.57
C GLN A 44 9.45 10.89 -5.35
N ALA A 45 10.04 10.36 -4.28
CA ALA A 45 9.30 10.04 -3.05
C ALA A 45 8.74 11.31 -2.40
N GLU A 46 9.58 12.30 -2.16
CA GLU A 46 9.21 13.57 -1.54
C GLU A 46 8.17 14.32 -2.38
N GLY A 47 8.36 14.36 -3.70
CA GLY A 47 7.39 14.94 -4.64
C GLY A 47 6.04 14.22 -4.59
N SER A 48 6.03 12.89 -4.51
CA SER A 48 4.80 12.10 -4.38
C SER A 48 4.05 12.39 -3.07
N PHE A 49 4.77 12.51 -1.96
CA PHE A 49 4.18 12.91 -0.68
C PHE A 49 3.67 14.34 -0.72
N ARG A 50 4.36 15.25 -1.40
CA ARG A 50 3.89 16.64 -1.58
C ARG A 50 2.57 16.67 -2.35
N ILE A 51 2.44 15.89 -3.42
CA ILE A 51 1.16 15.77 -4.15
C ILE A 51 0.04 15.26 -3.24
N ALA A 52 0.33 14.25 -2.40
CA ALA A 52 -0.64 13.76 -1.44
C ALA A 52 -1.03 14.83 -0.41
N ILE A 53 -0.07 15.58 0.12
CA ILE A 53 -0.33 16.68 1.06
C ILE A 53 -1.18 17.76 0.41
N GLU A 54 -0.87 18.20 -0.81
CA GLU A 54 -1.68 19.19 -1.54
C GLU A 54 -3.11 18.70 -1.74
N TYR A 55 -3.32 17.41 -1.98
CA TYR A 55 -4.65 16.84 -2.05
C TYR A 55 -5.38 16.91 -0.71
N LEU A 56 -4.70 16.58 0.40
CA LEU A 56 -5.27 16.67 1.75
C LEU A 56 -5.61 18.12 2.12
N ASP A 57 -4.80 19.09 1.72
CA ASP A 57 -5.06 20.50 1.98
C ASP A 57 -6.29 20.99 1.20
N GLN A 58 -6.47 20.55 -0.04
CA GLN A 58 -7.71 20.84 -0.76
C GLN A 58 -8.94 20.21 -0.09
N LEU A 59 -8.85 19.01 0.48
CA LEU A 59 -9.95 18.43 1.26
C LEU A 59 -10.27 19.27 2.51
N LYS A 60 -9.26 19.85 3.17
CA LYS A 60 -9.45 20.75 4.31
C LYS A 60 -10.14 22.05 3.87
N GLU A 61 -9.66 22.68 2.77
CA GLU A 61 -10.27 23.90 2.20
C GLU A 61 -11.74 23.69 1.84
N LEU A 62 -12.12 22.51 1.37
CA LEU A 62 -13.49 22.15 1.01
C LEU A 62 -14.34 21.67 2.21
N GLY A 63 -13.78 21.62 3.42
CA GLY A 63 -14.47 21.10 4.61
C GLY A 63 -14.73 19.59 4.58
N LEU A 64 -14.08 18.85 3.67
CA LEU A 64 -14.29 17.40 3.49
C LEU A 64 -13.31 16.54 4.30
N TYR A 65 -12.19 17.12 4.75
CA TYR A 65 -11.14 16.35 5.44
C TYR A 65 -11.66 15.65 6.69
N GLU A 66 -12.42 16.35 7.54
CA GLU A 66 -12.95 15.78 8.79
C GLU A 66 -13.94 14.65 8.52
N SER A 67 -14.81 14.81 7.55
CA SER A 67 -15.86 13.84 7.19
C SER A 67 -15.35 12.65 6.36
N SER A 68 -14.08 12.66 5.94
CA SER A 68 -13.48 11.61 5.10
C SER A 68 -12.69 10.59 5.92
N THR A 69 -12.78 9.32 5.56
CA THR A 69 -11.74 8.33 5.86
C THR A 69 -10.71 8.36 4.75
N ILE A 70 -9.43 8.46 5.10
CA ILE A 70 -8.32 8.56 4.15
C ILE A 70 -7.36 7.40 4.42
N ILE A 71 -7.04 6.64 3.39
CA ILE A 71 -6.06 5.56 3.42
C ILE A 71 -4.97 5.88 2.40
N ILE A 72 -3.72 5.97 2.84
CA ILE A 72 -2.55 6.14 1.98
C ILE A 72 -1.68 4.91 2.18
N THR A 73 -1.42 4.19 1.10
CA THR A 73 -0.61 2.97 1.15
C THR A 73 0.19 2.81 -0.14
N GLY A 74 1.26 2.01 -0.09
CA GLY A 74 1.91 1.49 -1.28
C GLY A 74 1.33 0.14 -1.66
N ASP A 75 1.41 -0.22 -2.93
CA ASP A 75 1.07 -1.54 -3.45
C ASP A 75 2.13 -2.59 -3.03
N HIS A 76 3.37 -2.15 -2.85
CA HIS A 76 4.49 -2.94 -2.30
C HIS A 76 5.57 -2.00 -1.73
N GLY A 77 6.55 -2.56 -1.03
CA GLY A 77 7.76 -1.86 -0.59
C GLY A 77 8.80 -1.75 -1.71
N ALA A 78 9.97 -1.19 -1.40
CA ALA A 78 11.07 -1.12 -2.34
C ALA A 78 11.58 -2.53 -2.70
N ARG A 79 11.77 -2.79 -3.99
CA ARG A 79 12.45 -4.02 -4.41
C ARG A 79 13.94 -3.87 -4.12
N ALA A 80 14.49 -4.69 -3.23
CA ALA A 80 15.94 -4.82 -3.12
C ALA A 80 16.44 -5.62 -4.34
N ASN A 81 17.54 -5.16 -4.92
CA ASN A 81 18.22 -5.85 -6.04
C ASN A 81 18.89 -7.16 -5.62
N ASP A 82 18.47 -7.76 -4.51
CA ASP A 82 19.07 -8.98 -4.00
C ASP A 82 18.21 -10.19 -4.41
N HIS A 83 18.71 -10.91 -5.38
CA HIS A 83 18.07 -12.09 -5.97
C HIS A 83 17.94 -13.29 -5.01
N GLN A 84 18.41 -13.19 -3.75
CA GLN A 84 18.55 -14.35 -2.89
C GLN A 84 17.46 -14.59 -1.86
N ALA A 85 16.58 -13.62 -1.59
CA ALA A 85 15.41 -13.84 -0.74
C ALA A 85 14.49 -12.59 -0.80
N PRO A 86 13.24 -12.65 -0.33
CA PRO A 86 12.39 -11.48 -0.15
C PRO A 86 12.90 -10.63 1.04
N ARG A 87 14.17 -10.28 1.03
CA ARG A 87 14.84 -9.52 2.08
C ARG A 87 14.83 -8.02 1.84
N GLY A 88 14.19 -7.59 0.76
CA GLY A 88 13.91 -6.18 0.56
C GLY A 88 12.74 -5.73 1.44
N PRO A 89 12.57 -4.43 1.69
CA PRO A 89 11.38 -3.91 2.35
C PRO A 89 10.15 -4.15 1.47
N ILE A 90 9.57 -5.34 1.56
CA ILE A 90 8.35 -5.74 0.86
C ILE A 90 7.13 -5.11 1.55
N THR A 91 7.30 -4.71 2.82
CA THR A 91 6.25 -4.05 3.58
C THR A 91 6.04 -2.62 3.09
N SER A 92 4.86 -2.34 2.58
CA SER A 92 4.43 -1.00 2.22
C SER A 92 4.14 -0.15 3.47
N GLY A 93 4.26 1.16 3.33
CA GLY A 93 3.75 2.09 4.34
C GLY A 93 2.22 2.10 4.32
N LEU A 94 1.59 2.18 5.50
CA LEU A 94 0.14 2.32 5.63
C LEU A 94 -0.17 3.45 6.61
N PHE A 95 -0.88 4.47 6.13
CA PHE A 95 -1.37 5.57 6.94
C PHE A 95 -2.89 5.64 6.82
N ILE A 96 -3.57 5.71 7.96
CA ILE A 96 -5.03 5.76 8.00
C ILE A 96 -5.46 6.94 8.86
N LYS A 97 -6.29 7.81 8.29
CA LYS A 97 -7.02 8.86 9.00
C LYS A 97 -8.50 8.46 9.00
N PRO A 98 -9.06 7.99 10.11
CA PRO A 98 -10.48 7.69 10.21
C PRO A 98 -11.33 8.97 10.10
N LYS A 99 -12.57 8.83 9.64
CA LYS A 99 -13.59 9.89 9.72
C LYS A 99 -13.73 10.38 11.17
N GLY A 100 -13.84 11.69 11.37
CA GLY A 100 -13.99 12.30 12.68
C GLY A 100 -12.71 12.34 13.54
N LYS A 101 -11.53 12.13 12.95
CA LYS A 101 -10.23 12.10 13.66
C LYS A 101 -9.23 13.11 13.08
N ALA A 102 -9.67 14.30 12.70
CA ALA A 102 -8.78 15.39 12.36
C ALA A 102 -8.13 15.99 13.63
N GLY A 103 -6.93 16.53 13.49
CA GLY A 103 -6.20 17.21 14.57
C GLY A 103 -5.67 16.29 15.67
N THR A 104 -5.78 14.97 15.53
CA THR A 104 -5.16 14.02 16.46
C THR A 104 -3.71 13.76 16.08
N ALA A 105 -2.85 13.56 17.09
CA ALA A 105 -1.46 13.19 16.85
C ALA A 105 -1.35 11.86 16.09
N LEU A 106 -0.32 11.74 15.25
CA LEU A 106 0.02 10.47 14.60
C LEU A 106 0.41 9.45 15.66
N THR A 107 -0.20 8.28 15.59
CA THR A 107 0.10 7.15 16.47
C THR A 107 0.49 5.93 15.65
N THR A 108 1.38 5.10 16.18
CA THR A 108 1.72 3.82 15.58
C THR A 108 0.80 2.74 16.12
N ASN A 109 0.25 1.91 15.24
CA ASN A 109 -0.47 0.70 15.60
C ASN A 109 0.36 -0.51 15.13
N ASN A 110 0.60 -1.47 16.03
CA ASN A 110 1.38 -2.68 15.77
C ASN A 110 0.51 -3.89 15.41
N ALA A 111 -0.78 -3.69 15.12
CA ALA A 111 -1.63 -4.78 14.64
C ALA A 111 -1.04 -5.42 13.38
N PRO A 112 -1.00 -6.76 13.30
CA PRO A 112 -0.39 -7.48 12.18
C PRO A 112 -1.35 -7.49 10.97
N VAL A 113 -1.49 -6.35 10.31
CA VAL A 113 -2.33 -6.17 9.13
C VAL A 113 -1.62 -6.56 7.84
N SER A 114 -2.39 -6.77 6.78
CA SER A 114 -1.89 -7.03 5.43
C SER A 114 -2.86 -6.46 4.38
N ASP A 115 -2.50 -6.53 3.10
CA ASP A 115 -3.33 -6.04 2.01
C ASP A 115 -4.70 -6.75 1.93
N SER A 116 -4.81 -7.98 2.47
CA SER A 116 -6.10 -8.68 2.59
C SER A 116 -7.15 -7.92 3.43
N ASN A 117 -6.70 -7.02 4.30
CA ASN A 117 -7.59 -6.19 5.12
C ASN A 117 -8.12 -4.94 4.38
N PHE A 118 -7.57 -4.63 3.19
CA PHE A 118 -7.84 -3.38 2.48
C PHE A 118 -9.30 -3.26 2.05
N GLN A 119 -9.84 -4.29 1.39
CA GLN A 119 -11.19 -4.27 0.88
C GLN A 119 -12.23 -4.13 2.00
N ALA A 120 -12.11 -4.93 3.06
CA ALA A 120 -12.97 -4.84 4.24
C ALA A 120 -12.91 -3.45 4.87
N SER A 121 -11.74 -2.81 4.89
CA SER A 121 -11.55 -1.44 5.42
C SER A 121 -12.29 -0.38 4.61
N ILE A 122 -12.29 -0.48 3.29
CA ILE A 122 -13.04 0.43 2.41
C ILE A 122 -14.55 0.27 2.65
N PHE A 123 -15.05 -0.97 2.68
CA PHE A 123 -16.47 -1.25 2.90
C PHE A 123 -16.92 -0.76 4.28
N LYS A 124 -16.12 -1.01 5.32
CA LYS A 124 -16.38 -0.48 6.66
C LYS A 124 -16.45 1.04 6.68
N ALA A 125 -15.48 1.71 6.04
CA ALA A 125 -15.46 3.17 5.96
C ALA A 125 -16.67 3.75 5.22
N ALA A 126 -17.17 3.04 4.22
CA ALA A 126 -18.39 3.39 3.47
C ALA A 126 -19.68 3.09 4.25
N GLY A 127 -19.61 2.37 5.37
CA GLY A 127 -20.78 1.90 6.12
C GLY A 127 -21.51 0.77 5.40
N LEU A 128 -20.82 -0.03 4.60
CA LEU A 128 -21.34 -1.19 3.88
C LEU A 128 -21.04 -2.49 4.65
N PRO A 129 -21.84 -3.56 4.48
CA PRO A 129 -21.52 -4.88 5.02
C PRO A 129 -20.16 -5.37 4.49
N TYR A 130 -19.33 -5.95 5.36
CA TYR A 130 -17.98 -6.42 5.01
C TYR A 130 -17.56 -7.73 5.68
N SER A 131 -18.46 -8.38 6.41
CA SER A 131 -18.17 -9.64 7.12
C SER A 131 -17.57 -10.73 6.22
N ASP A 132 -18.01 -10.80 4.97
CA ASP A 132 -17.57 -11.81 4.00
C ASP A 132 -16.22 -11.45 3.34
N LEU A 133 -15.70 -10.23 3.61
CA LEU A 133 -14.44 -9.72 3.11
C LEU A 133 -13.30 -9.85 4.13
N GLY A 134 -13.57 -10.47 5.29
CA GLY A 134 -12.63 -10.57 6.40
C GLY A 134 -12.62 -9.36 7.32
N GLN A 135 -11.49 -9.14 8.01
CA GLN A 135 -11.33 -8.06 8.97
C GLN A 135 -10.85 -6.76 8.29
N ALA A 136 -11.44 -5.64 8.67
CA ALA A 136 -10.87 -4.33 8.33
C ALA A 136 -9.60 -4.07 9.14
N TYR A 137 -8.73 -3.15 8.70
CA TYR A 137 -7.50 -2.77 9.41
C TYR A 137 -7.73 -2.44 10.89
N SER A 138 -8.83 -1.75 11.19
CA SER A 138 -9.19 -1.38 12.57
C SER A 138 -9.73 -2.52 13.43
N ASP A 139 -10.03 -3.67 12.82
CA ASP A 139 -10.61 -4.83 13.51
C ASP A 139 -9.56 -5.89 13.85
N VAL A 140 -8.36 -5.75 13.30
CA VAL A 140 -7.26 -6.67 13.59
C VAL A 140 -6.68 -6.34 14.98
N PRO A 141 -6.78 -7.25 15.97
CA PRO A 141 -6.18 -7.07 17.26
C PRO A 141 -4.65 -6.99 17.18
N VAL A 142 -4.02 -6.23 18.09
CA VAL A 142 -2.56 -6.09 18.13
C VAL A 142 -1.86 -7.42 18.37
N ASP A 143 -2.48 -8.32 19.09
CA ASP A 143 -2.00 -9.67 19.43
C ASP A 143 -2.55 -10.76 18.52
N SER A 144 -3.15 -10.39 17.39
CA SER A 144 -3.69 -11.34 16.42
C SER A 144 -2.61 -12.32 15.95
N GLN A 145 -2.96 -13.61 15.98
CA GLN A 145 -2.15 -14.70 15.45
C GLN A 145 -2.66 -15.20 14.09
N ALA A 146 -3.54 -14.45 13.44
CA ALA A 146 -4.03 -14.80 12.12
C ALA A 146 -2.87 -14.86 11.12
N PRO A 147 -2.75 -15.94 10.35
CA PRO A 147 -1.66 -16.08 9.40
C PRO A 147 -1.74 -15.02 8.30
N ARG A 148 -0.60 -14.50 7.91
CA ARG A 148 -0.42 -13.59 6.78
C ARG A 148 0.56 -14.19 5.81
N TYR A 149 0.26 -14.10 4.52
CA TYR A 149 1.07 -14.75 3.50
C TYR A 149 1.62 -13.74 2.50
N LEU A 150 2.87 -13.99 2.09
CA LEU A 150 3.48 -13.37 0.91
C LEU A 150 3.69 -14.45 -0.14
N TYR A 151 3.19 -14.20 -1.33
CA TYR A 151 3.43 -15.02 -2.52
C TYR A 151 4.57 -14.39 -3.32
N HIS A 152 5.73 -15.02 -3.29
CA HIS A 152 6.93 -14.51 -3.95
C HIS A 152 7.28 -15.36 -5.16
N LEU A 153 7.11 -14.78 -6.36
CA LEU A 153 7.44 -15.44 -7.61
C LEU A 153 8.93 -15.27 -7.90
N LEU A 154 9.64 -16.41 -8.01
CA LEU A 154 11.03 -16.46 -8.42
C LEU A 154 11.10 -16.72 -9.93
N VAL A 155 11.59 -15.75 -10.68
CA VAL A 155 11.87 -15.88 -12.12
C VAL A 155 13.35 -16.19 -12.27
N GLU A 156 13.70 -17.45 -12.42
CA GLU A 156 15.11 -17.89 -12.50
C GLU A 156 15.67 -17.86 -13.94
N SER A 157 14.83 -18.02 -14.95
CA SER A 157 15.22 -17.91 -16.35
C SER A 157 14.02 -17.70 -17.26
N ASN A 158 14.25 -17.21 -18.48
CA ASN A 158 13.18 -17.02 -19.47
C ASN A 158 12.65 -18.35 -20.07
N GLU A 159 13.20 -19.50 -19.71
CA GLU A 159 12.93 -20.79 -20.35
C GLU A 159 12.54 -21.91 -19.37
N GLY A 160 12.59 -21.66 -18.06
CA GLY A 160 12.27 -22.66 -17.03
C GLY A 160 10.91 -22.44 -16.36
N PRO A 161 10.44 -23.44 -15.59
CA PRO A 161 9.30 -23.23 -14.73
C PRO A 161 9.63 -22.17 -13.69
N GLU A 162 8.72 -21.24 -13.47
CA GLU A 162 8.83 -20.28 -12.38
C GLU A 162 8.50 -20.96 -11.05
N ARG A 163 9.15 -20.55 -9.98
CA ARG A 163 8.87 -21.03 -8.63
C ARG A 163 8.16 -19.94 -7.85
N MET A 164 7.12 -20.32 -7.13
CA MET A 164 6.44 -19.46 -6.18
C MET A 164 6.72 -19.94 -4.77
N LEU A 165 7.33 -19.09 -3.97
CA LEU A 165 7.51 -19.33 -2.54
C LEU A 165 6.38 -18.66 -1.78
N ILE A 166 5.69 -19.41 -0.93
CA ILE A 166 4.67 -18.92 -0.02
C ILE A 166 5.30 -18.76 1.35
N TYR A 167 5.45 -17.51 1.79
CA TYR A 167 5.94 -17.20 3.12
C TYR A 167 4.78 -16.93 4.06
N GLU A 168 4.77 -17.56 5.20
CA GLU A 168 3.99 -17.12 6.35
C GLU A 168 4.78 -16.05 7.11
N ILE A 169 4.15 -14.92 7.36
CA ILE A 169 4.75 -13.77 8.02
C ILE A 169 4.28 -13.74 9.46
N GLY A 170 5.22 -13.79 10.39
CA GLY A 170 4.93 -13.68 11.82
C GLY A 170 4.48 -12.29 12.25
N GLN A 171 4.31 -12.09 13.56
CA GLN A 171 3.74 -10.89 14.16
C GLN A 171 4.41 -9.59 13.66
N ASN A 172 5.74 -9.56 13.64
CA ASN A 172 6.51 -8.42 13.17
C ASN A 172 7.02 -8.65 11.74
N ALA A 173 6.36 -8.05 10.76
CA ALA A 173 6.77 -8.16 9.35
C ALA A 173 8.15 -7.55 9.04
N ARG A 174 8.72 -6.73 9.94
CA ARG A 174 10.07 -6.18 9.80
C ARG A 174 11.16 -7.12 10.30
N ASP A 175 10.77 -8.15 11.04
CA ASP A 175 11.67 -9.19 11.53
C ASP A 175 11.60 -10.41 10.59
N PHE A 176 12.54 -10.48 9.65
CA PHE A 176 12.58 -11.56 8.68
C PHE A 176 12.87 -12.94 9.29
N SER A 177 13.37 -13.02 10.53
CA SER A 177 13.51 -14.30 11.23
C SER A 177 12.15 -14.93 11.57
N MET A 178 11.09 -14.12 11.58
CA MET A 178 9.70 -14.55 11.76
C MET A 178 9.01 -14.98 10.46
N TRP A 179 9.71 -14.94 9.33
CA TRP A 179 9.17 -15.35 8.04
C TRP A 179 9.55 -16.81 7.78
N LYS A 180 8.55 -17.63 7.47
CA LYS A 180 8.75 -19.06 7.23
C LYS A 180 8.22 -19.43 5.86
N VAL A 181 9.04 -20.13 5.07
CA VAL A 181 8.56 -20.76 3.83
C VAL A 181 7.62 -21.89 4.23
N GLN A 182 6.37 -21.79 3.84
CA GLN A 182 5.35 -22.81 4.07
C GLN A 182 5.24 -23.76 2.89
N GLU A 183 5.38 -23.24 1.68
CA GLU A 183 5.19 -24.00 0.47
C GLU A 183 6.05 -23.45 -0.67
N GLU A 184 6.49 -24.34 -1.56
CA GLU A 184 7.10 -24.01 -2.84
C GLU A 184 6.28 -24.67 -3.95
N LEU A 185 5.80 -23.86 -4.89
CA LEU A 185 5.01 -24.32 -6.03
C LEU A 185 5.78 -24.09 -7.33
N LEU A 186 5.73 -25.06 -8.23
CA LEU A 186 6.15 -24.89 -9.63
C LEU A 186 5.00 -24.25 -10.40
N VAL A 187 5.24 -23.06 -10.95
CA VAL A 187 4.24 -22.34 -11.75
C VAL A 187 4.51 -22.62 -13.21
N THR A 188 3.61 -23.34 -13.85
CA THR A 188 3.66 -23.58 -15.29
C THR A 188 2.61 -22.73 -15.98
N TYR A 189 3.04 -21.83 -16.86
CA TYR A 189 2.12 -21.11 -17.72
C TYR A 189 1.70 -21.98 -18.88
N SER A 190 0.43 -22.26 -19.04
CA SER A 190 -0.08 -22.70 -20.34
C SER A 190 0.08 -21.56 -21.32
N LYS A 191 0.93 -21.72 -22.34
CA LYS A 191 0.99 -20.77 -23.44
C LYS A 191 -0.44 -20.60 -23.97
N ARG A 192 -1.02 -19.41 -23.80
CA ARG A 192 -2.24 -19.07 -24.54
C ARG A 192 -1.89 -19.14 -26.01
N GLN A 193 -2.52 -20.07 -26.73
CA GLN A 193 -2.48 -20.13 -28.20
C GLN A 193 -3.17 -18.91 -28.79
#